data_3f9ee8f97e2cf74bd16b7c8a4baa7080
#
_entry.id   3f9ee8f97e2cf74bd16b7c8a4baa7080
#
_cell.length_a   1.000
_cell.length_b   1.000
_cell.length_c   1.000
_cell.angle_alpha   90.00
_cell.angle_beta   90.00
_cell.angle_gamma   90.00
#
_symmetry.space_group_name_H-M   'P 1'
#
loop_
_entity.id
_entity.type
_entity.pdbx_description
1 polymer ?
#
loop_
_entity_poly.entity_id
_entity_poly.type
_entity_poly.pdbx_seq_one_letter_code
_entity_poly.pdbx_strand_id
1 'polypeptide(L)' 'XLSCSLFYCPLGNYYSIREQHEHAVLYFQRALKLNPNFISAWTLMGHEYMELNNQSAAIQAYRQALGRS' A
#
# COMPACT_ATOMS: atom_id res chain seq x y z
N UNK A 1 12.84 -10.15 -1.48
CA UNK A 1 12.53 -10.01 -1.38
C UNK A 1 11.55 -10.04 -0.88
N LEU A 2 11.22 -11.10 -0.97
CA LEU A 2 9.90 -11.36 -0.40
C LEU A 2 9.85 -11.00 1.08
N SER A 3 10.89 -11.35 1.80
CA SER A 3 10.91 -11.03 3.22
C SER A 3 10.95 -9.53 3.46
N CYS A 4 11.57 -8.79 2.58
CA CYS A 4 11.57 -7.33 2.69
C CYS A 4 10.18 -6.76 2.45
N SER A 5 9.43 -7.33 1.48
CA SER A 5 8.04 -6.91 1.26
C SER A 5 7.21 -7.19 2.51
N LEU A 6 7.41 -8.35 3.12
CA LEU A 6 6.69 -8.70 4.34
C LEU A 6 7.05 -7.77 5.50
N PHE A 7 8.28 -7.26 5.50
CA PHE A 7 8.68 -6.29 6.52
C PHE A 7 7.99 -4.94 6.32
N TYR A 8 7.97 -4.44 5.09
CA TYR A 8 7.44 -3.10 4.83
C TYR A 8 5.93 -3.03 4.99
N CYS A 9 5.19 -4.10 4.68
CA CYS A 9 3.75 -4.07 4.83
C CYS A 9 3.31 -3.95 6.29
N PRO A 10 3.86 -4.72 7.22
CA PRO A 10 3.52 -4.49 8.64
C PRO A 10 3.89 -3.09 9.11
N LEU A 11 4.99 -2.54 8.61
CA LEU A 11 5.39 -1.18 8.97
C LEU A 11 4.38 -0.17 8.46
N GLY A 12 3.88 -0.36 7.23
CA GLY A 12 2.82 0.47 6.71
C GLY A 12 1.56 0.40 7.55
N ASN A 13 1.19 -0.81 7.98
CA ASN A 13 0.04 -0.98 8.86
C ASN A 13 0.22 -0.27 10.18
N TYR A 14 1.42 -0.31 10.73
CA TYR A 14 1.73 0.39 11.96
C TYR A 14 1.42 1.88 11.83
N TYR A 15 1.89 2.50 10.75
CA TYR A 15 1.65 3.92 10.55
C TYR A 15 0.18 4.22 10.22
N SER A 16 -0.49 3.31 9.53
CA SER A 16 -1.91 3.47 9.24
C SER A 16 -2.72 3.54 10.53
N ILE A 17 -2.43 2.65 11.47
CA ILE A 17 -3.13 2.62 12.75
C ILE A 17 -2.91 3.92 13.53
N ARG A 18 -1.73 4.49 13.41
CA ARG A 18 -1.40 5.75 14.06
C ARG A 18 -1.92 6.97 13.29
N GLU A 19 -2.72 6.76 12.25
CA GLU A 19 -3.31 7.84 11.46
C GLU A 19 -2.26 8.63 10.68
N GLN A 20 -1.11 8.04 10.45
CA GLN A 20 -0.05 8.67 9.64
C GLN A 20 -0.08 8.05 8.25
N HIS A 21 -1.10 8.44 7.49
CA HIS A 21 -1.42 7.76 6.25
C HIS A 21 -0.38 8.02 5.16
N GLU A 22 0.26 9.19 5.16
CA GLU A 22 1.32 9.45 4.18
C GLU A 22 2.52 8.54 4.40
N HIS A 23 2.88 8.31 5.66
CA HIS A 23 3.95 7.37 5.96
C HIS A 23 3.56 5.95 5.58
N ALA A 24 2.30 5.59 5.83
CA ALA A 24 1.82 4.26 5.47
C ALA A 24 1.95 4.02 3.96
N VAL A 25 1.55 5.01 3.16
CA VAL A 25 1.69 4.90 1.70
C VAL A 25 3.15 4.66 1.31
N LEU A 26 4.06 5.41 1.93
CA LEU A 26 5.48 5.28 1.62
C LEU A 26 5.97 3.85 1.82
N TYR A 27 5.59 3.22 2.92
CA TYR A 27 6.06 1.87 3.19
C TYR A 27 5.37 0.83 2.33
N PHE A 28 4.09 1.03 1.99
CA PHE A 28 3.46 0.14 1.04
C PHE A 28 4.10 0.28 -0.35
N GLN A 29 4.50 1.49 -0.74
CA GLN A 29 5.22 1.67 -1.99
C GLN A 29 6.55 0.93 -2.00
N ARG A 30 7.25 0.96 -0.88
CA ARG A 30 8.51 0.21 -0.78
C ARG A 30 8.29 -1.28 -0.90
N ALA A 31 7.22 -1.79 -0.29
CA ALA A 31 6.90 -3.21 -0.45
C ALA A 31 6.64 -3.55 -1.91
N LEU A 32 5.93 -2.68 -2.62
CA LEU A 32 5.59 -2.93 -4.02
C LEU A 32 6.79 -2.79 -4.95
N LYS A 33 7.76 -1.97 -4.57
CA LYS A 33 8.99 -1.88 -5.32
C LYS A 33 9.74 -3.22 -5.32
N LEU A 34 9.67 -3.90 -4.20
CA LEU A 34 10.33 -5.20 -4.05
C LEU A 34 9.51 -6.32 -4.67
N ASN A 35 8.19 -6.23 -4.59
CA ASN A 35 7.31 -7.25 -5.15
C ASN A 35 6.05 -6.58 -5.69
N PRO A 36 6.04 -6.19 -6.98
CA PRO A 36 4.86 -5.50 -7.54
C PRO A 36 3.59 -6.36 -7.58
N ASN A 37 3.72 -7.66 -7.41
CA ASN A 37 2.56 -8.56 -7.42
C ASN A 37 2.01 -8.84 -6.03
N PHE A 38 2.46 -8.10 -5.03
CA PHE A 38 1.95 -8.23 -3.67
C PHE A 38 0.60 -7.50 -3.62
N ILE A 39 -0.47 -8.24 -3.93
CA ILE A 39 -1.79 -7.64 -4.16
C ILE A 39 -2.30 -6.94 -2.91
N SER A 40 -2.07 -7.53 -1.73
CA SER A 40 -2.53 -6.91 -0.49
C SER A 40 -1.98 -5.51 -0.32
N ALA A 41 -0.73 -5.28 -0.72
CA ALA A 41 -0.13 -3.96 -0.57
C ALA A 41 -0.81 -2.94 -1.49
N TRP A 42 -1.18 -3.34 -2.71
CA TRP A 42 -1.93 -2.44 -3.58
C TRP A 42 -3.26 -2.03 -2.94
N THR A 43 -3.97 -3.00 -2.38
CA THR A 43 -5.27 -2.74 -1.76
C THR A 43 -5.11 -1.83 -0.54
N LEU A 44 -4.13 -2.14 0.30
CA LEU A 44 -3.89 -1.34 1.50
C LEU A 44 -3.49 0.09 1.14
N MET A 45 -2.67 0.23 0.10
CA MET A 45 -2.28 1.56 -0.35
C MET A 45 -3.50 2.34 -0.84
N GLY A 46 -4.41 1.68 -1.54
CA GLY A 46 -5.64 2.33 -1.95
C GLY A 46 -6.44 2.85 -0.78
N HIS A 47 -6.53 2.05 0.29
CA HIS A 47 -7.23 2.49 1.50
C HIS A 47 -6.58 3.74 2.09
N GLU A 48 -5.24 3.78 2.10
CA GLU A 48 -4.54 4.95 2.64
C GLU A 48 -4.82 6.19 1.80
N TYR A 49 -4.83 6.04 0.48
CA TYR A 49 -5.15 7.17 -0.39
C TYR A 49 -6.58 7.67 -0.15
N MET A 50 -7.51 6.77 0.14
CA MET A 50 -8.88 7.21 0.48
C MET A 50 -8.87 8.05 1.76
N GLU A 51 -8.09 7.63 2.75
CA GLU A 51 -7.98 8.42 3.98
C GLU A 51 -7.34 9.78 3.74
N LEU A 52 -6.50 9.88 2.72
CA LEU A 52 -5.86 11.15 2.35
C LEU A 52 -6.71 11.97 1.39
N ASN A 53 -7.90 11.51 1.06
CA ASN A 53 -8.81 12.17 0.12
C ASN A 53 -8.21 12.30 -1.27
N ASN A 54 -7.39 11.35 -1.65
CA ASN A 54 -6.80 11.30 -2.99
C ASN A 54 -7.46 10.15 -3.76
N GLN A 55 -8.64 10.43 -4.28
CA GLN A 55 -9.45 9.40 -4.90
C GLN A 55 -8.83 8.84 -6.17
N SER A 56 -8.20 9.69 -6.97
CA SER A 56 -7.63 9.19 -8.22
C SER A 56 -6.48 8.24 -7.95
N ALA A 57 -5.63 8.52 -6.97
CA ALA A 57 -4.56 7.59 -6.62
C ALA A 57 -5.13 6.30 -6.03
N ALA A 58 -6.20 6.40 -5.25
CA ALA A 58 -6.83 5.21 -4.68
C ALA A 58 -7.37 4.32 -5.79
N ILE A 59 -8.03 4.91 -6.78
CA ILE A 59 -8.57 4.13 -7.89
C ILE A 59 -7.47 3.41 -8.64
N GLN A 60 -6.35 4.09 -8.89
CA GLN A 60 -5.24 3.45 -9.56
C GLN A 60 -4.67 2.28 -8.77
N ALA A 61 -4.55 2.45 -7.46
CA ALA A 61 -4.04 1.37 -6.63
C ALA A 61 -4.99 0.17 -6.63
N TYR A 62 -6.30 0.44 -6.52
CA TYR A 62 -7.27 -0.65 -6.56
C TYR A 62 -7.29 -1.35 -7.91
N ARG A 63 -7.12 -0.60 -9.00
CA ARG A 63 -7.05 -1.20 -10.33
C ARG A 63 -5.85 -2.12 -10.45
N GLN A 64 -4.71 -1.73 -9.89
CA GLN A 64 -3.54 -2.60 -9.91
C GLN A 64 -3.81 -3.89 -9.13
N ALA A 65 -4.51 -3.78 -8.00
CA ALA A 65 -4.84 -4.97 -7.24
C ALA A 65 -5.73 -5.91 -8.05
N LEU A 66 -6.75 -5.37 -8.71
CA LEU A 66 -7.66 -6.17 -9.51
C LEU A 66 -6.97 -6.79 -10.72
N GLY A 67 -6.09 -6.03 -11.35
CA GLY A 67 -5.41 -6.51 -12.54
C GLY A 67 -4.43 -7.65 -12.27
N ARG A 68 -3.98 -7.78 -11.02
CA ARG A 68 -3.02 -8.82 -10.65
C ARG A 68 -3.66 -10.01 -9.94
N SER A 69 -4.94 -9.92 -9.63
CA SER A 69 -5.60 -10.99 -8.89
C SER A 69 -6.06 -12.15 -9.78
#